data_cca811e784c27600ff2ab0eaef0db7c8
#
_entry.id   cca811e784c27600ff2ab0eaef0db7c8
#
_cell.length_a   1.000
_cell.length_b   1.000
_cell.length_c   1.000
_cell.angle_alpha   90.00
_cell.angle_beta   90.00
_cell.angle_gamma   90.00
#
_symmetry.space_group_name_H-M   'P 1'
#
loop_
_entity.id
_entity.type
_entity.pdbx_description
1 polymer ?
#
loop_
_entity_poly.entity_id
_entity_poly.type
_entity_poly.pdbx_seq_one_letter_code
_entity_poly.pdbx_strand_id
1 'polypeptide(L)'
;MISCSFIFSPAEYDAEFLELDAKIESFAAALVGFVGVDRWVSDDGKSRNSIYYFDAMDSVRELSRYPEHLVAKANYRKWYLGYQIVVSEVVGSYGDGFFQHPSQINKD
;
A
#
# COMPACT_ATOMS: atom_id res chain seq x y z
N MET A 1 3.88 5.28 -13.86
CA MET A 1 3.78 4.44 -12.64
C MET A 1 3.37 5.29 -11.46
N ILE A 2 2.40 4.82 -10.71
CA ILE A 2 1.86 5.52 -9.55
C ILE A 2 2.28 4.77 -8.29
N SER A 3 2.74 5.51 -7.28
CA SER A 3 2.97 4.95 -5.96
C SER A 3 1.88 5.45 -5.00
N CYS A 4 1.42 4.57 -4.15
CA CYS A 4 0.42 4.89 -3.13
C CYS A 4 1.00 4.47 -1.79
N SER A 5 1.44 5.43 -1.00
CA SER A 5 2.04 5.19 0.31
C SER A 5 0.96 5.22 1.36
N PHE A 6 0.85 4.16 2.13
CA PHE A 6 0.02 4.11 3.31
C PHE A 6 0.92 4.11 4.54
N ILE A 7 1.02 5.26 5.18
CA ILE A 7 1.84 5.48 6.36
C ILE A 7 0.91 5.38 7.57
N PHE A 8 1.24 4.53 8.53
CA PHE A 8 0.34 4.31 9.66
C PHE A 8 1.10 3.92 10.92
N SER A 9 0.49 4.21 12.06
CA SER A 9 0.93 3.69 13.35
C SER A 9 -0.12 2.71 13.84
N PRO A 10 0.22 1.41 13.97
CA PRO A 10 -0.77 0.41 14.36
C PRO A 10 -1.19 0.53 15.83
N ALA A 11 -2.46 0.29 16.09
CA ALA A 11 -2.99 0.05 17.40
C ALA A 11 -3.12 -1.47 17.59
N GLU A 12 -4.18 -1.93 18.22
CA GLU A 12 -4.41 -3.36 18.38
C GLU A 12 -5.22 -3.92 17.22
N TYR A 13 -4.73 -4.99 16.63
CA TYR A 13 -5.42 -5.67 15.55
C TYR A 13 -6.25 -6.82 16.13
N ASP A 14 -7.45 -7.01 15.59
CA ASP A 14 -8.34 -8.09 15.95
C ASP A 14 -8.61 -9.01 14.75
N ALA A 15 -9.43 -10.04 14.96
CA ALA A 15 -9.75 -11.00 13.89
C ALA A 15 -10.46 -10.31 12.72
N GLU A 16 -11.33 -9.35 12.98
CA GLU A 16 -12.01 -8.59 11.94
C GLU A 16 -11.03 -7.85 11.05
N PHE A 17 -10.04 -7.19 11.67
CA PHE A 17 -9.00 -6.48 10.92
C PHE A 17 -8.22 -7.43 10.03
N LEU A 18 -7.76 -8.55 10.58
CA LEU A 18 -6.94 -9.51 9.83
C LEU A 18 -7.68 -10.05 8.62
N GLU A 19 -8.98 -10.29 8.76
CA GLU A 19 -9.81 -10.77 7.65
C GLU A 19 -9.98 -9.70 6.57
N LEU A 20 -10.29 -8.45 6.97
CA LEU A 20 -10.44 -7.34 6.04
C LEU A 20 -9.12 -7.03 5.33
N ASP A 21 -8.03 -7.01 6.07
CA ASP A 21 -6.70 -6.73 5.52
C ASP A 21 -6.31 -7.77 4.47
N ALA A 22 -6.55 -9.04 4.76
CA ALA A 22 -6.25 -10.11 3.80
C ALA A 22 -7.07 -9.98 2.52
N LYS A 23 -8.34 -9.61 2.62
CA LYS A 23 -9.20 -9.39 1.45
C LYS A 23 -8.74 -8.20 0.63
N ILE A 24 -8.38 -7.09 1.29
CA ILE A 24 -7.90 -5.89 0.61
C ILE A 24 -6.58 -6.17 -0.10
N GLU A 25 -5.65 -6.87 0.54
CA GLU A 25 -4.37 -7.24 -0.08
C GLU A 25 -4.57 -8.13 -1.29
N SER A 26 -5.44 -9.13 -1.19
CA SER A 26 -5.74 -10.02 -2.31
C SER A 26 -6.36 -9.28 -3.48
N PHE A 27 -7.28 -8.35 -3.19
CA PHE A 27 -7.91 -7.54 -4.22
C PHE A 27 -6.89 -6.65 -4.92
N ALA A 28 -6.04 -5.97 -4.14
CA ALA A 28 -5.01 -5.09 -4.69
C ALA A 28 -4.05 -5.84 -5.59
N ALA A 29 -3.59 -7.01 -5.14
CA ALA A 29 -2.64 -7.82 -5.90
C ALA A 29 -3.24 -8.41 -7.18
N ALA A 30 -4.56 -8.54 -7.24
CA ALA A 30 -5.26 -9.05 -8.41
C ALA A 30 -5.64 -7.97 -9.42
N LEU A 31 -5.50 -6.70 -9.07
CA LEU A 31 -5.83 -5.61 -9.98
C LEU A 31 -4.91 -5.60 -11.18
N VAL A 32 -5.50 -5.34 -12.36
CA VAL A 32 -4.70 -5.08 -13.57
C VAL A 32 -3.89 -3.83 -13.30
N GLY A 33 -2.59 -3.91 -13.55
CA GLY A 33 -1.69 -2.78 -13.30
C GLY A 33 -1.00 -2.80 -11.95
N PHE A 34 -1.33 -3.73 -11.08
CA PHE A 34 -0.56 -3.89 -9.84
C PHE A 34 0.87 -4.33 -10.17
N VAL A 35 1.86 -3.60 -9.66
CA VAL A 35 3.27 -3.89 -9.92
C VAL A 35 3.93 -4.55 -8.73
N GLY A 36 3.62 -4.10 -7.54
CA GLY A 36 4.23 -4.67 -6.33
C GLY A 36 4.00 -3.80 -5.11
N VAL A 37 4.55 -4.23 -4.00
CA VAL A 37 4.45 -3.51 -2.73
C VAL A 37 5.81 -3.53 -2.05
N ASP A 38 6.12 -2.43 -1.37
CA ASP A 38 7.35 -2.26 -0.61
C ASP A 38 6.97 -1.82 0.80
N ARG A 39 7.56 -2.45 1.83
CA ARG A 39 7.15 -2.21 3.21
C ARG A 39 8.33 -1.84 4.09
N TRP A 40 8.15 -0.78 4.85
CA TRP A 40 9.18 -0.23 5.73
C TRP A 40 8.64 0.03 7.13
N VAL A 41 9.54 0.02 8.09
CA VAL A 41 9.26 0.34 9.48
C VAL A 41 10.13 1.52 9.87
N SER A 42 9.58 2.48 10.62
CA SER A 42 10.33 3.64 11.08
C SER A 42 11.41 3.24 12.08
N ASP A 43 12.39 4.12 12.28
CA ASP A 43 13.53 3.86 13.18
C ASP A 43 13.09 3.49 14.59
N ASP A 44 12.04 4.13 15.09
CA ASP A 44 11.53 3.86 16.44
C ASP A 44 10.59 2.65 16.49
N GLY A 45 10.31 2.02 15.36
CA GLY A 45 9.45 0.85 15.28
C GLY A 45 7.96 1.13 15.44
N LYS A 46 7.56 2.40 15.59
CA LYS A 46 6.18 2.75 15.91
C LYS A 46 5.30 2.99 14.70
N SER A 47 5.91 3.24 13.54
CA SER A 47 5.17 3.53 12.31
C SER A 47 5.64 2.65 11.18
N ARG A 48 4.76 2.45 10.20
CA ARG A 48 5.03 1.63 9.03
C ARG A 48 4.62 2.36 7.78
N ASN A 49 5.22 2.00 6.66
CA ASN A 49 4.84 2.52 5.35
C ASN A 49 4.72 1.35 4.38
N SER A 50 3.52 1.13 3.87
CA SER A 50 3.28 0.17 2.78
C SER A 50 3.08 0.95 1.50
N ILE A 51 4.02 0.81 0.57
CA ILE A 51 4.01 1.56 -0.68
C ILE A 51 3.59 0.61 -1.80
N TYR A 52 2.40 0.84 -2.35
CA TYR A 52 1.87 0.04 -3.45
C TYR A 52 2.19 0.74 -4.76
N TYR A 53 2.63 -0.02 -5.75
CA TYR A 53 2.96 0.51 -7.07
C TYR A 53 1.98 -0.03 -8.10
N PHE A 54 1.45 0.88 -8.92
CA PHE A 54 0.49 0.57 -9.98
C PHE A 54 0.92 1.24 -11.29
N ASP A 55 0.54 0.64 -12.40
CA ASP A 55 0.81 1.22 -13.73
C ASP A 55 0.10 2.55 -13.93
N ALA A 56 -1.12 2.68 -13.42
CA ALA A 56 -1.97 3.84 -13.65
C ALA A 56 -2.91 4.12 -12.48
N MET A 57 -3.45 5.34 -12.48
CA MET A 57 -4.40 5.78 -11.44
C MET A 57 -5.70 4.97 -11.42
N ASP A 58 -6.08 4.35 -12.54
CA ASP A 58 -7.33 3.57 -12.60
C ASP A 58 -7.35 2.47 -11.55
N SER A 59 -6.22 1.78 -11.36
CA SER A 59 -6.11 0.73 -10.34
C SER A 59 -6.26 1.28 -8.93
N VAL A 60 -5.67 2.44 -8.68
CA VAL A 60 -5.79 3.10 -7.37
C VAL A 60 -7.25 3.46 -7.09
N ARG A 61 -7.96 3.98 -8.11
CA ARG A 61 -9.38 4.31 -7.99
C ARG A 61 -10.23 3.08 -7.71
N GLU A 62 -9.95 1.96 -8.38
CA GLU A 62 -10.68 0.71 -8.13
C GLU A 62 -10.45 0.22 -6.71
N LEU A 63 -9.21 0.25 -6.23
CA LEU A 63 -8.90 -0.16 -4.86
C LEU A 63 -9.66 0.71 -3.86
N SER A 64 -9.71 2.02 -4.07
CA SER A 64 -10.39 2.92 -3.14
C SER A 64 -11.90 2.71 -3.10
N ARG A 65 -12.49 2.09 -4.13
CA ARG A 65 -13.93 1.79 -4.20
C ARG A 65 -14.27 0.39 -3.72
N TYR A 66 -13.29 -0.45 -3.44
CA TYR A 66 -13.52 -1.81 -2.99
C TYR A 66 -14.33 -1.78 -1.68
N PRO A 67 -15.46 -2.51 -1.56
CA PRO A 67 -16.31 -2.42 -0.37
C PRO A 67 -15.58 -2.71 0.93
N GLU A 68 -14.73 -3.73 0.98
CA GLU A 68 -13.96 -4.07 2.18
C GLU A 68 -13.00 -2.96 2.56
N HIS A 69 -12.44 -2.25 1.57
CA HIS A 69 -11.58 -1.10 1.82
C HIS A 69 -12.36 0.06 2.44
N LEU A 70 -13.61 0.26 2.00
CA LEU A 70 -14.48 1.28 2.58
C LEU A 70 -14.85 0.95 4.03
N VAL A 71 -15.09 -0.32 4.32
CA VAL A 71 -15.35 -0.77 5.69
C VAL A 71 -14.13 -0.52 6.58
N ALA A 72 -12.93 -0.83 6.08
CA ALA A 72 -11.70 -0.58 6.82
C ALA A 72 -11.51 0.91 7.09
N LYS A 73 -11.78 1.77 6.11
CA LYS A 73 -11.70 3.23 6.29
C LYS A 73 -12.65 3.72 7.37
N ALA A 74 -13.87 3.21 7.39
CA ALA A 74 -14.89 3.63 8.35
C ALA A 74 -14.51 3.25 9.79
N ASN A 75 -13.71 2.20 9.95
CA ASN A 75 -13.35 1.65 11.25
C ASN A 75 -11.88 1.85 11.62
N TYR A 76 -11.16 2.72 10.92
CA TYR A 76 -9.71 2.81 11.07
C TYR A 76 -9.26 3.09 12.51
N ARG A 77 -10.05 3.85 13.27
CA ARG A 77 -9.70 4.22 14.66
C ARG A 77 -9.61 3.03 15.59
N LYS A 78 -10.21 1.91 15.24
CA LYS A 78 -10.07 0.67 16.01
C LYS A 78 -8.67 0.09 15.92
N TRP A 79 -8.01 0.26 14.76
CA TRP A 79 -6.80 -0.49 14.40
C TRP A 79 -5.56 0.37 14.22
N TYR A 80 -5.73 1.68 14.00
CA TYR A 80 -4.62 2.60 13.80
C TYR A 80 -4.69 3.78 14.75
N LEU A 81 -3.52 4.19 15.26
CA LEU A 81 -3.41 5.44 16.02
C LEU A 81 -3.50 6.64 15.08
N GLY A 82 -3.04 6.48 13.86
CA GLY A 82 -3.11 7.50 12.84
C GLY A 82 -2.62 6.97 11.51
N TYR A 83 -2.91 7.71 10.43
CA TYR A 83 -2.44 7.33 9.10
C TYR A 83 -2.31 8.55 8.20
N GLN A 84 -1.52 8.38 7.14
CA GLN A 84 -1.39 9.35 6.05
C GLN A 84 -1.26 8.58 4.75
N ILE A 85 -2.04 8.98 3.76
CA ILE A 85 -1.95 8.39 2.42
C ILE A 85 -1.35 9.43 1.49
N VAL A 86 -0.32 9.03 0.74
CA VAL A 86 0.33 9.88 -0.25
C VAL A 86 0.32 9.15 -1.58
N VAL A 87 -0.30 9.75 -2.58
CA VAL A 87 -0.32 9.22 -3.94
C VAL A 87 0.63 10.07 -4.77
N SER A 88 1.56 9.42 -5.46
CA SER A 88 2.62 10.11 -6.19
C SER A 88 2.84 9.47 -7.54
N GLU A 89 3.37 10.24 -8.47
CA GLU A 89 3.85 9.72 -9.74
C GLU A 89 5.36 9.47 -9.62
N VAL A 90 5.80 8.27 -10.00
CA VAL A 90 7.21 7.93 -10.00
C VAL A 90 7.83 8.47 -11.28
N VAL A 91 8.72 9.45 -11.15
CA VAL A 91 9.36 10.10 -12.30
C VAL A 91 10.72 9.49 -12.62
N GLY A 92 11.25 8.66 -11.76
CA GLY A 92 12.52 7.97 -12.00
C GLY A 92 12.79 6.96 -10.91
N SER A 93 13.57 5.94 -11.24
CA SER A 93 13.98 4.91 -10.29
C SER A 93 15.35 4.39 -10.74
N TYR A 94 16.34 4.45 -9.88
CA TYR A 94 17.72 4.14 -10.20
C TYR A 94 18.34 3.29 -9.10
N GLY A 95 19.11 2.30 -9.49
CA GLY A 95 19.79 1.44 -8.55
C GLY A 95 20.78 0.53 -9.26
N ASP A 96 21.51 -0.25 -8.50
CA ASP A 96 22.50 -1.20 -9.02
C ASP A 96 21.91 -2.60 -9.26
N GLY A 97 20.61 -2.78 -9.01
CA GLY A 97 19.95 -4.07 -9.21
C GLY A 97 19.98 -4.99 -8.01
N PHE A 98 20.61 -4.58 -6.92
CA PHE A 98 20.64 -5.38 -5.71
C PHE A 98 19.24 -5.59 -5.15
N PHE A 99 18.44 -4.51 -5.08
CA PHE A 99 17.04 -4.60 -4.70
C PHE A 99 16.20 -4.89 -5.93
N GLN A 100 15.31 -5.87 -5.84
CA GLN A 100 14.34 -6.11 -6.91
C GLN A 100 13.10 -5.28 -6.62
N HIS A 101 13.27 -3.98 -6.81
CA HIS A 101 12.26 -3.00 -6.41
C HIS A 101 11.12 -2.93 -7.43
N PRO A 102 9.85 -2.80 -6.97
CA PRO A 102 8.71 -2.73 -7.89
C PRO A 102 8.79 -1.60 -8.91
N SER A 103 9.41 -0.47 -8.56
CA SER A 103 9.52 0.68 -9.47
C SER A 103 10.55 0.47 -10.57
N GLN A 104 11.36 -0.58 -10.51
CA GLN A 104 12.44 -0.83 -11.45
C GLN A 104 11.99 -1.76 -12.57
N ILE A 105 11.22 -1.24 -13.50
CA ILE A 105 10.61 -2.04 -14.56
C ILE A 105 11.47 -2.13 -15.83
N ASN A 106 12.46 -1.25 -16.00
CA ASN A 106 13.41 -1.29 -17.10
C ASN A 106 14.78 -1.61 -16.55
N LYS A 107 15.47 -2.55 -17.19
CA LYS A 107 16.76 -3.04 -16.74
C LYS A 107 17.93 -2.61 -17.59
N ASP A 108 17.68 -1.91 -18.64
CA ASP A 108 18.72 -1.54 -19.61
C ASP A 108 19.64 -0.43 -19.16
#